data_cd7d484c28827f3321ab25fbbb32e55b
#
_entry.id   cd7d484c28827f3321ab25fbbb32e55b
#
_cell.length_a   1.000
_cell.length_b   1.000
_cell.length_c   1.000
_cell.angle_alpha   90.00
_cell.angle_beta   90.00
_cell.angle_gamma   90.00
#
_symmetry.space_group_name_H-M   'P 1'
#
loop_
_entity.id
_entity.type
_entity.pdbx_description
1 polymer ?
#
loop_
_entity_poly.entity_id
_entity_poly.type
_entity_poly.pdbx_seq_one_letter_code
_entity_poly.pdbx_strand_id
1 'polypeptide(L)'
;MKLDSKSTLGILLITISILTLIPFIGLTDFHTKGEPREAIVAVSMLDSGNWILPENNGGDMAYKPPMFHWAIAVTSFLAGEVTEFTSRFPSALSAIIIALFTFLFYAKRTNNNLAFLTSLLFLSAFEIHRAAMASRVD
;
A
#
# COMPACT_ATOMS: atom_id res chain seq x y z
N MET A 1 10.28 -24.33 18.47
CA MET A 1 9.23 -23.40 17.99
C MET A 1 8.23 -24.22 17.18
N LYS A 2 6.96 -24.31 17.59
CA LYS A 2 5.94 -25.05 16.82
C LYS A 2 5.58 -24.21 15.60
N LEU A 3 5.88 -24.71 14.39
CA LEU A 3 5.61 -24.03 13.11
C LEU A 3 4.12 -23.68 12.91
N ASP A 4 3.23 -24.41 13.57
CA ASP A 4 1.76 -24.22 13.48
C ASP A 4 1.19 -23.21 14.49
N SER A 5 2.05 -22.51 15.26
CA SER A 5 1.54 -21.54 16.21
C SER A 5 1.00 -20.30 15.45
N LYS A 6 -0.09 -19.73 15.91
CA LYS A 6 -0.72 -18.54 15.30
C LYS A 6 0.27 -17.38 15.18
N SER A 7 1.09 -17.14 16.18
CA SER A 7 2.10 -16.07 16.15
C SER A 7 3.20 -16.34 15.13
N THR A 8 3.68 -17.58 15.03
CA THR A 8 4.70 -17.94 14.03
C THR A 8 4.21 -17.76 12.61
N LEU A 9 3.00 -18.24 12.30
CA LEU A 9 2.40 -18.08 10.96
C LEU A 9 2.06 -16.63 10.65
N GLY A 10 1.62 -15.84 11.64
CA GLY A 10 1.40 -14.40 11.47
C GLY A 10 2.68 -13.64 11.15
N ILE A 11 3.77 -13.91 11.86
CA ILE A 11 5.09 -13.32 11.59
C ILE A 11 5.58 -13.75 10.20
N LEU A 12 5.45 -15.03 9.85
CA LEU A 12 5.84 -15.54 8.54
C LEU A 12 5.06 -14.85 7.41
N LEU A 13 3.74 -14.67 7.58
CA LEU A 13 2.90 -13.94 6.63
C LEU A 13 3.38 -12.51 6.42
N ILE A 14 3.63 -11.78 7.50
CA ILE A 14 4.14 -10.40 7.43
C ILE A 14 5.49 -10.37 6.72
N THR A 15 6.40 -11.28 7.08
CA THR A 15 7.73 -11.35 6.47
C THR A 15 7.64 -11.61 4.97
N ILE A 16 6.83 -12.59 4.54
CA ILE A 16 6.61 -12.88 3.11
C ILE A 16 6.03 -11.65 2.41
N SER A 17 5.00 -11.01 2.99
CA SER A 17 4.35 -9.84 2.42
C SER A 17 5.34 -8.68 2.23
N ILE A 18 6.16 -8.41 3.24
CA ILE A 18 7.18 -7.35 3.17
C ILE A 18 8.21 -7.68 2.07
N LEU A 19 8.75 -8.91 2.07
CA LEU A 19 9.78 -9.30 1.10
C LEU A 19 9.28 -9.35 -0.34
N THR A 20 8.00 -9.61 -0.56
CA THR A 20 7.42 -9.69 -1.91
C THR A 20 6.93 -8.35 -2.45
N LEU A 21 6.65 -7.36 -1.60
CA LEU A 21 6.12 -6.06 -2.02
C LEU A 21 7.13 -4.93 -1.86
N ILE A 22 7.63 -4.72 -0.64
CA ILE A 22 8.36 -3.50 -0.29
C ILE A 22 9.64 -3.27 -1.12
N PRO A 23 10.52 -4.27 -1.37
CA PRO A 23 11.73 -4.03 -2.16
C PRO A 23 11.46 -3.63 -3.61
N PHE A 24 10.27 -3.91 -4.15
CA PHE A 24 9.96 -3.76 -5.57
C PHE A 24 9.18 -2.49 -5.91
N ILE A 25 8.48 -1.87 -4.97
CA ILE A 25 7.61 -0.71 -5.23
C ILE A 25 8.37 0.56 -5.69
N GLY A 26 9.67 0.65 -5.41
CA GLY A 26 10.51 1.79 -5.82
C GLY A 26 11.49 1.51 -6.96
N LEU A 27 11.49 0.27 -7.52
CA LEU A 27 12.52 -0.12 -8.51
C LEU A 27 12.24 0.36 -9.93
N THR A 28 11.00 0.74 -10.23
CA THR A 28 10.57 1.09 -11.58
C THR A 28 9.85 2.42 -11.57
N ASP A 29 10.04 3.17 -12.65
CA ASP A 29 9.29 4.40 -12.90
C ASP A 29 7.78 4.16 -12.86
N PHE A 30 6.98 5.21 -12.81
CA PHE A 30 5.54 5.10 -12.88
C PHE A 30 5.08 4.44 -14.17
N HIS A 31 4.28 3.38 -14.07
CA HIS A 31 3.85 2.58 -15.22
C HIS A 31 2.63 3.15 -15.94
N THR A 32 1.82 3.94 -15.25
CA THR A 32 0.56 4.47 -15.78
C THR A 32 0.50 5.97 -15.63
N LYS A 33 -0.26 6.65 -16.51
CA LYS A 33 -0.48 8.10 -16.41
C LYS A 33 -1.19 8.52 -15.11
N GLY A 34 -1.82 7.59 -14.41
CA GLY A 34 -2.52 7.86 -13.16
C GLY A 34 -1.56 8.00 -11.96
N GLU A 35 -0.50 7.20 -11.90
CA GLU A 35 0.43 7.20 -10.76
C GLU A 35 1.14 8.55 -10.56
N PRO A 36 1.76 9.17 -11.59
CA PRO A 36 2.39 10.49 -11.41
C PRO A 36 1.38 11.56 -11.02
N ARG A 37 0.13 11.47 -11.45
CA ARG A 37 -0.92 12.42 -11.05
C ARG A 37 -1.15 12.40 -9.54
N GLU A 38 -1.25 11.22 -8.94
CA GLU A 38 -1.44 11.08 -7.50
C GLU A 38 -0.20 11.61 -6.73
N ALA A 39 1.00 11.35 -7.24
CA ALA A 39 2.24 11.87 -6.68
C ALA A 39 2.33 13.41 -6.76
N ILE A 40 1.98 14.01 -7.91
CA ILE A 40 1.97 15.47 -8.12
C ILE A 40 1.00 16.17 -7.15
N VAL A 41 -0.17 15.61 -6.89
CA VAL A 41 -1.11 16.13 -5.91
C VAL A 41 -0.50 16.12 -4.50
N ALA A 42 0.22 15.06 -4.14
CA ALA A 42 0.91 15.01 -2.85
C ALA A 42 2.06 16.04 -2.75
N VAL A 43 2.81 16.27 -3.83
CA VAL A 43 3.80 17.36 -3.92
C VAL A 43 3.12 18.70 -3.68
N SER A 44 2.02 18.98 -4.39
CA SER A 44 1.26 20.23 -4.22
C SER A 44 0.78 20.44 -2.77
N MET A 45 0.32 19.37 -2.11
CA MET A 45 -0.07 19.43 -0.69
C MET A 45 1.11 19.81 0.22
N LEU A 46 2.27 19.24 -0.02
CA LEU A 46 3.47 19.49 0.80
C LEU A 46 4.03 20.89 0.57
N ASP A 47 4.05 21.35 -0.68
CA ASP A 47 4.61 22.66 -1.05
C ASP A 47 3.69 23.83 -0.66
N SER A 48 2.39 23.71 -0.92
CA SER A 48 1.41 24.77 -0.64
C SER A 48 0.89 24.75 0.79
N GLY A 49 1.01 23.62 1.51
CA GLY A 49 0.35 23.41 2.79
C GLY A 49 -1.18 23.26 2.70
N ASN A 50 -1.75 23.21 1.50
CA ASN A 50 -3.19 23.03 1.27
C ASN A 50 -3.57 21.55 1.20
N TRP A 51 -3.98 20.98 2.31
CA TRP A 51 -4.36 19.57 2.43
C TRP A 51 -5.84 19.30 2.14
N ILE A 52 -6.66 20.35 2.05
CA ILE A 52 -8.11 20.22 1.87
C ILE A 52 -8.50 20.29 0.40
N LEU A 53 -7.93 21.27 -0.32
CA LEU A 53 -8.19 21.51 -1.75
C LEU A 53 -6.85 21.48 -2.50
N PRO A 54 -6.20 20.32 -2.62
CA PRO A 54 -4.93 20.25 -3.32
C PRO A 54 -5.12 20.46 -4.82
N GLU A 55 -4.11 21.00 -5.46
CA GLU A 55 -4.08 21.24 -6.88
C GLU A 55 -3.29 20.14 -7.62
N ASN A 56 -3.69 19.90 -8.85
CA ASN A 56 -2.97 19.06 -9.79
C ASN A 56 -2.38 19.95 -10.88
N ASN A 57 -1.08 19.84 -11.11
CA ASN A 57 -0.39 20.49 -12.24
C ASN A 57 -0.57 22.02 -12.36
N GLY A 58 -0.58 22.74 -11.21
CA GLY A 58 -0.49 24.20 -11.22
C GLY A 58 -1.81 24.95 -11.46
N GLY A 59 -2.90 24.46 -10.91
CA GLY A 59 -4.14 25.21 -10.83
C GLY A 59 -5.42 24.41 -10.98
N ASP A 60 -5.35 23.21 -11.50
CA ASP A 60 -6.53 22.34 -11.58
C ASP A 60 -6.79 21.67 -10.22
N MET A 61 -8.01 21.81 -9.71
CA MET A 61 -8.40 21.14 -8.47
C MET A 61 -8.32 19.63 -8.62
N ALA A 62 -7.71 18.95 -7.65
CA ALA A 62 -7.74 17.49 -7.59
C ALA A 62 -9.16 17.02 -7.27
N TYR A 63 -9.81 16.36 -8.24
CA TYR A 63 -11.22 15.94 -8.15
C TYR A 63 -11.42 14.57 -7.49
N LYS A 64 -10.34 13.85 -7.16
CA LYS A 64 -10.42 12.57 -6.43
C LYS A 64 -10.47 12.80 -4.92
N PRO A 65 -11.07 11.88 -4.13
CA PRO A 65 -11.08 11.97 -2.67
C PRO A 65 -9.66 12.07 -2.10
N PRO A 66 -9.38 12.99 -1.18
CA PRO A 66 -8.02 13.33 -0.78
C PRO A 66 -7.31 12.30 0.12
N MET A 67 -8.03 11.29 0.64
CA MET A 67 -7.49 10.36 1.64
C MET A 67 -6.24 9.61 1.17
N PHE A 68 -6.21 9.19 -0.09
CA PHE A 68 -5.05 8.50 -0.65
C PHE A 68 -3.87 9.47 -0.85
N HIS A 69 -4.12 10.69 -1.31
CA HIS A 69 -3.11 11.74 -1.43
C HIS A 69 -2.53 12.12 -0.06
N TRP A 70 -3.36 12.17 0.98
CA TRP A 70 -2.88 12.35 2.35
C TRP A 70 -1.93 11.24 2.79
N ALA A 71 -2.26 9.99 2.47
CA ALA A 71 -1.37 8.87 2.80
C ALA A 71 -0.03 8.97 2.06
N ILE A 72 -0.03 9.36 0.78
CA ILE A 72 1.20 9.62 0.02
C ILE A 72 1.96 10.80 0.62
N ALA A 73 1.29 11.91 0.89
CA ALA A 73 1.93 13.10 1.46
C ALA A 73 2.58 12.81 2.83
N VAL A 74 1.89 12.06 3.70
CA VAL A 74 2.44 11.66 5.01
C VAL A 74 3.66 10.74 4.84
N THR A 75 3.60 9.73 3.98
CA THR A 75 4.75 8.84 3.76
C THR A 75 5.93 9.57 3.14
N SER A 76 5.67 10.48 2.20
CA SER A 76 6.69 11.31 1.56
C SER A 76 7.28 12.34 2.52
N PHE A 77 6.47 12.95 3.37
CA PHE A 77 6.96 13.86 4.42
C PHE A 77 7.94 13.17 5.39
N LEU A 78 7.63 11.92 5.78
CA LEU A 78 8.50 11.13 6.65
C LEU A 78 9.80 10.69 5.96
N ALA A 79 9.76 10.46 4.66
CA ALA A 79 10.93 10.07 3.85
C ALA A 79 11.76 11.27 3.38
N GLY A 80 11.20 12.50 3.40
CA GLY A 80 11.83 13.74 2.96
C GLY A 80 11.55 14.12 1.51
N GLU A 81 10.99 13.22 0.70
CA GLU A 81 10.69 13.48 -0.72
C GLU A 81 9.54 12.60 -1.25
N VAL A 82 8.93 13.06 -2.34
CA VAL A 82 7.91 12.28 -3.08
C VAL A 82 8.62 11.49 -4.18
N THR A 83 8.58 10.17 -4.06
CA THR A 83 9.18 9.21 -4.99
C THR A 83 8.15 8.16 -5.41
N GLU A 84 8.51 7.29 -6.36
CA GLU A 84 7.71 6.10 -6.71
C GLU A 84 7.49 5.23 -5.49
N PHE A 85 8.53 5.05 -4.66
CA PHE A 85 8.45 4.27 -3.43
C PHE A 85 7.41 4.86 -2.46
N THR A 86 7.55 6.15 -2.10
CA THR A 86 6.66 6.79 -1.13
C THR A 86 5.23 6.90 -1.62
N SER A 87 5.04 7.02 -2.94
CA SER A 87 3.72 7.08 -3.57
C SER A 87 3.00 5.73 -3.60
N ARG A 88 3.73 4.61 -3.75
CA ARG A 88 3.17 3.24 -3.76
C ARG A 88 3.08 2.61 -2.38
N PHE A 89 3.87 3.10 -1.43
CA PHE A 89 3.94 2.55 -0.07
C PHE A 89 2.57 2.43 0.62
N PRO A 90 1.64 3.40 0.55
CA PRO A 90 0.31 3.26 1.15
C PRO A 90 -0.49 2.08 0.60
N SER A 91 -0.39 1.81 -0.72
CA SER A 91 -1.07 0.67 -1.36
C SER A 91 -0.48 -0.67 -0.87
N ALA A 92 0.85 -0.79 -0.86
CA ALA A 92 1.53 -1.98 -0.38
C ALA A 92 1.23 -2.24 1.11
N LEU A 93 1.28 -1.21 1.94
CA LEU A 93 0.94 -1.31 3.36
C LEU A 93 -0.50 -1.76 3.58
N SER A 94 -1.44 -1.21 2.81
CA SER A 94 -2.86 -1.60 2.87
C SER A 94 -3.05 -3.08 2.53
N ALA A 95 -2.39 -3.60 1.50
CA ALA A 95 -2.45 -5.01 1.13
C ALA A 95 -1.90 -5.93 2.24
N ILE A 96 -0.78 -5.55 2.88
CA ILE A 96 -0.20 -6.27 4.02
C ILE A 96 -1.19 -6.28 5.20
N ILE A 97 -1.78 -5.14 5.53
CA ILE A 97 -2.76 -5.02 6.61
C ILE A 97 -3.99 -5.90 6.33
N ILE A 98 -4.54 -5.87 5.12
CA ILE A 98 -5.71 -6.68 4.74
C ILE A 98 -5.36 -8.18 4.81
N ALA A 99 -4.19 -8.59 4.34
CA ALA A 99 -3.73 -9.98 4.44
C ALA A 99 -3.65 -10.43 5.90
N LEU A 100 -3.10 -9.59 6.78
CA LEU A 100 -3.03 -9.86 8.22
C LEU A 100 -4.41 -9.96 8.85
N PHE A 101 -5.33 -9.04 8.53
CA PHE A 101 -6.71 -9.10 9.01
C PHE A 101 -7.41 -10.37 8.51
N THR A 102 -7.22 -10.75 7.26
CA THR A 102 -7.72 -12.00 6.68
C THR A 102 -7.23 -13.19 7.49
N PHE A 103 -5.92 -13.27 7.77
CA PHE A 103 -5.33 -14.30 8.61
C PHE A 103 -5.97 -14.34 10.00
N LEU A 104 -6.02 -13.20 10.69
CA LEU A 104 -6.54 -13.13 12.06
C LEU A 104 -8.03 -13.50 12.14
N PHE A 105 -8.81 -13.12 11.12
CA PHE A 105 -10.23 -13.44 11.03
C PHE A 105 -10.48 -14.93 10.82
N TYR A 106 -9.79 -15.54 9.85
CA TYR A 106 -9.96 -16.96 9.57
C TYR A 106 -9.33 -17.87 10.61
N ALA A 107 -8.21 -17.49 11.25
CA ALA A 107 -7.60 -18.25 12.33
C ALA A 107 -8.50 -18.41 13.57
N LYS A 108 -9.52 -17.54 13.73
CA LYS A 108 -10.52 -17.69 14.77
C LYS A 108 -11.68 -18.62 14.39
N ARG A 109 -11.87 -18.92 13.11
CA ARG A 109 -13.04 -19.66 12.57
C ARG A 109 -12.66 -21.02 11.98
N THR A 110 -11.39 -21.19 11.64
CA THR A 110 -10.85 -22.43 11.06
C THR A 110 -9.60 -22.86 11.85
N ASN A 111 -8.59 -23.33 11.16
CA ASN A 111 -7.28 -23.60 11.74
C ASN A 111 -6.23 -22.60 11.19
N ASN A 112 -5.12 -22.47 11.91
CA ASN A 112 -4.07 -21.49 11.57
C ASN A 112 -3.46 -21.71 10.17
N ASN A 113 -3.30 -22.98 9.76
CA ASN A 113 -2.70 -23.31 8.47
C ASN A 113 -3.63 -22.91 7.31
N LEU A 114 -4.92 -23.18 7.42
CA LEU A 114 -5.90 -22.78 6.42
C LEU A 114 -6.01 -21.25 6.34
N ALA A 115 -6.02 -20.55 7.48
CA ALA A 115 -6.03 -19.11 7.54
C ALA A 115 -4.79 -18.50 6.86
N PHE A 116 -3.61 -19.09 7.10
CA PHE A 116 -2.36 -18.69 6.45
C PHE A 116 -2.41 -18.86 4.93
N LEU A 117 -2.85 -20.03 4.46
CA LEU A 117 -3.01 -20.31 3.03
C LEU A 117 -4.00 -19.34 2.36
N THR A 118 -5.14 -19.06 3.01
CA THR A 118 -6.12 -18.10 2.50
C THR A 118 -5.51 -16.72 2.32
N SER A 119 -4.72 -16.28 3.28
CA SER A 119 -4.07 -14.96 3.21
C SER A 119 -2.95 -14.90 2.16
N LEU A 120 -2.22 -16.00 1.96
CA LEU A 120 -1.24 -16.09 0.86
C LEU A 120 -1.95 -16.09 -0.51
N LEU A 121 -3.04 -16.81 -0.67
CA LEU A 121 -3.84 -16.79 -1.90
C LEU A 121 -4.38 -15.39 -2.19
N PHE A 122 -4.84 -14.65 -1.17
CA PHE A 122 -5.22 -13.25 -1.32
C PHE A 122 -4.07 -12.40 -1.88
N LEU A 123 -2.88 -12.47 -1.27
CA LEU A 123 -1.71 -11.70 -1.71
C LEU A 123 -1.21 -12.10 -3.09
N SER A 124 -1.34 -13.37 -3.48
CA SER A 124 -0.91 -13.89 -4.77
C SER A 124 -1.93 -13.63 -5.89
N ALA A 125 -3.13 -13.17 -5.57
CA ALA A 125 -4.13 -12.82 -6.58
C ALA A 125 -3.58 -11.67 -7.44
N PHE A 126 -3.58 -11.86 -8.77
CA PHE A 126 -2.94 -10.94 -9.72
C PHE A 126 -3.37 -9.48 -9.52
N GLU A 127 -4.68 -9.22 -9.40
CA GLU A 127 -5.19 -7.86 -9.23
C GLU A 127 -4.81 -7.23 -7.88
N ILE A 128 -4.77 -8.03 -6.80
CA ILE A 128 -4.36 -7.56 -5.48
C ILE A 128 -2.87 -7.21 -5.50
N HIS A 129 -2.04 -8.08 -6.07
CA HIS A 129 -0.61 -7.82 -6.18
C HIS A 129 -0.32 -6.60 -7.05
N ARG A 130 -0.99 -6.48 -8.20
CA ARG A 130 -0.89 -5.33 -9.09
C ARG A 130 -1.31 -4.02 -8.41
N ALA A 131 -2.43 -4.04 -7.68
CA ALA A 131 -2.92 -2.87 -6.94
C ALA A 131 -1.99 -2.47 -5.79
N ALA A 132 -1.40 -3.46 -5.09
CA ALA A 132 -0.44 -3.21 -4.02
C ALA A 132 0.85 -2.55 -4.51
N MET A 133 1.22 -2.75 -5.78
CA MET A 133 2.43 -2.21 -6.39
C MET A 133 2.18 -0.94 -7.23
N ALA A 134 0.99 -0.36 -7.17
CA ALA A 134 0.63 0.84 -7.93
C ALA A 134 0.15 1.96 -7.01
N SER A 135 0.47 3.20 -7.39
CA SER A 135 -0.04 4.41 -6.74
C SER A 135 -1.34 4.84 -7.43
N ARG A 136 -2.47 4.19 -7.07
CA ARG A 136 -3.77 4.45 -7.71
C ARG A 136 -4.89 4.47 -6.68
N VAL A 137 -5.89 5.33 -6.93
CA VAL A 137 -7.12 5.45 -6.11
C VAL A 137 -8.23 4.51 -6.60
N ASP A 138 -8.15 4.05 -7.82
CA ASP A 138 -9.13 3.24 -8.57
C ASP A 138 -8.60 1.87 -8.96
#